data_ae699ed42662cc17d6d949807f4e7cc9
#
_entry.id   ae699ed42662cc17d6d949807f4e7cc9
#
_cell.length_a   1.000
_cell.length_b   1.000
_cell.length_c   1.000
_cell.angle_alpha   90.00
_cell.angle_beta   90.00
_cell.angle_gamma   90.00
#
_symmetry.space_group_name_H-M   'P 1'
#
loop_
_entity.id
_entity.type
_entity.pdbx_description
1 polymer ?
#
loop_
_entity_poly.entity_id
_entity_poly.type
_entity_poly.pdbx_seq_one_letter_code
_entity_poly.pdbx_strand_id
1 'polypeptide(L)'
;MNYFITGGSGFIGTHLTNLLKERFPHCHIYNLDIVENSQEGKVTYIYCDVRKPIHLEEVTVTEDDVIFNFAAVHRTPGHSDHEYFETNILGAENVTAFAEKYGIRRIVFTSSIAPYGAAENLKEEITVPTPNTPYGISKLVAEKIHTIWQAKNSSERQLTIVRPGVVFGKGENGNFTRLYWGLRGRKFMYPGRKDTVKACIYVKELVCFMLYRLEHHEQGVELYNCTFEPAYTIEQIVATMNKVTGLNRTAPLIPAWILMPAAAVIGCLGAPMGICPARVRKLMGSTNICGKKLADSGYHFHYTFEEAIADWFKDNDNQYLK
;
A
#
# COMPACT_ATOMS: atom_id res chain seq x y z
N MET A 1 11.01 13.79 -19.58
CA MET A 1 10.20 13.57 -18.37
C MET A 1 10.92 12.60 -17.46
N ASN A 2 11.14 13.00 -16.23
CA ASN A 2 11.78 12.19 -15.19
C ASN A 2 10.74 11.76 -14.14
N TYR A 3 11.01 10.63 -13.50
CA TYR A 3 10.20 10.14 -12.40
C TYR A 3 11.03 10.11 -11.12
N PHE A 4 10.60 10.84 -10.11
CA PHE A 4 11.20 10.85 -8.77
C PHE A 4 10.37 9.97 -7.85
N ILE A 5 10.97 8.89 -7.34
CA ILE A 5 10.26 7.90 -6.52
C ILE A 5 10.86 7.91 -5.12
N THR A 6 10.21 8.54 -4.15
CA THR A 6 10.61 8.44 -2.75
C THR A 6 10.14 7.09 -2.19
N GLY A 7 11.02 6.36 -1.50
CA GLY A 7 10.74 4.97 -1.12
C GLY A 7 10.80 4.00 -2.30
N GLY A 8 11.58 4.32 -3.35
CA GLY A 8 11.64 3.55 -4.59
C GLY A 8 12.27 2.17 -4.46
N SER A 9 13.07 1.92 -3.42
CA SER A 9 13.61 0.59 -3.10
C SER A 9 12.60 -0.31 -2.37
N GLY A 10 11.45 0.24 -1.96
CA GLY A 10 10.38 -0.50 -1.31
C GLY A 10 9.58 -1.40 -2.27
N PHE A 11 8.64 -2.16 -1.72
CA PHE A 11 7.81 -3.11 -2.46
C PHE A 11 7.07 -2.47 -3.65
N ILE A 12 6.27 -1.42 -3.42
CA ILE A 12 5.52 -0.73 -4.48
C ILE A 12 6.46 -0.02 -5.44
N GLY A 13 7.50 0.65 -4.92
CA GLY A 13 8.49 1.39 -5.70
C GLY A 13 9.23 0.52 -6.70
N THR A 14 9.62 -0.69 -6.32
CA THR A 14 10.27 -1.65 -7.21
C THR A 14 9.36 -2.06 -8.37
N HIS A 15 8.08 -2.36 -8.08
CA HIS A 15 7.11 -2.71 -9.13
C HIS A 15 6.82 -1.53 -10.08
N LEU A 16 6.68 -0.31 -9.54
CA LEU A 16 6.50 0.88 -10.37
C LEU A 16 7.72 1.11 -11.26
N THR A 17 8.93 1.01 -10.71
CA THR A 17 10.18 1.18 -11.48
C THR A 17 10.26 0.19 -12.65
N ASN A 18 9.90 -1.08 -12.43
CA ASN A 18 9.88 -2.07 -13.49
C ASN A 18 8.86 -1.74 -14.58
N LEU A 19 7.66 -1.32 -14.19
CA LEU A 19 6.61 -0.92 -15.14
C LEU A 19 6.99 0.32 -15.94
N LEU A 20 7.62 1.32 -15.30
CA LEU A 20 8.10 2.53 -15.99
C LEU A 20 9.19 2.21 -17.01
N LYS A 21 10.12 1.31 -16.69
CA LYS A 21 11.17 0.86 -17.61
C LYS A 21 10.58 0.17 -18.85
N GLU A 22 9.52 -0.61 -18.65
CA GLU A 22 8.84 -1.33 -19.72
C GLU A 22 8.03 -0.37 -20.62
N ARG A 23 7.21 0.49 -20.02
CA ARG A 23 6.32 1.39 -20.77
C ARG A 23 7.01 2.60 -21.36
N PHE A 24 8.03 3.13 -20.67
CA PHE A 24 8.73 4.37 -21.02
C PHE A 24 10.25 4.16 -21.08
N PRO A 25 10.77 3.42 -22.07
CA PRO A 25 12.20 3.04 -22.13
C PRO A 25 13.17 4.23 -22.24
N HIS A 26 12.64 5.42 -22.56
CA HIS A 26 13.43 6.67 -22.65
C HIS A 26 13.33 7.58 -21.41
N CYS A 27 12.50 7.23 -20.42
CA CYS A 27 12.41 7.99 -19.17
C CYS A 27 13.65 7.80 -18.31
N HIS A 28 13.94 8.77 -17.45
CA HIS A 28 14.90 8.62 -16.38
C HIS A 28 14.16 8.49 -15.03
N ILE A 29 14.60 7.54 -14.21
CA ILE A 29 14.01 7.26 -12.91
C ILE A 29 15.03 7.58 -11.83
N TYR A 30 14.65 8.45 -10.90
CA TYR A 30 15.43 8.76 -9.70
C TYR A 30 14.81 8.03 -8.51
N ASN A 31 15.52 7.02 -8.01
CA ASN A 31 15.13 6.27 -6.82
C ASN A 31 15.68 7.00 -5.59
N LEU A 32 14.80 7.67 -4.85
CA LEU A 32 15.10 8.45 -3.64
C LEU A 32 14.77 7.58 -2.42
N ASP A 33 15.76 6.94 -1.82
CA ASP A 33 15.55 6.01 -0.69
C ASP A 33 16.73 6.03 0.28
N ILE A 34 16.50 5.60 1.51
CA ILE A 34 17.55 5.37 2.51
C ILE A 34 18.26 4.02 2.30
N VAL A 35 17.69 3.13 1.49
CA VAL A 35 18.21 1.80 1.18
C VAL A 35 18.55 1.76 -0.31
N GLU A 36 19.82 1.51 -0.62
CA GLU A 36 20.24 1.26 -1.98
C GLU A 36 19.66 -0.06 -2.49
N ASN A 37 19.04 0.00 -3.64
CA ASN A 37 18.59 -1.17 -4.37
C ASN A 37 19.25 -1.13 -5.76
N SER A 38 20.04 -2.15 -6.08
CA SER A 38 20.68 -2.28 -7.39
C SER A 38 19.61 -2.54 -8.46
N GLN A 39 19.21 -1.47 -9.13
CA GLN A 39 18.30 -1.56 -10.27
C GLN A 39 19.11 -1.27 -11.53
N GLU A 40 19.03 -2.17 -12.52
CA GLU A 40 19.69 -1.99 -13.79
C GLU A 40 18.96 -0.99 -14.70
N GLY A 41 19.68 -0.37 -15.62
CA GLY A 41 19.14 0.53 -16.64
C GLY A 41 19.17 2.00 -16.25
N LYS A 42 18.23 2.81 -16.76
CA LYS A 42 18.16 4.27 -16.53
C LYS A 42 17.56 4.61 -15.16
N VAL A 43 18.05 3.99 -14.11
CA VAL A 43 17.67 4.27 -12.73
C VAL A 43 18.88 4.82 -12.00
N THR A 44 18.76 6.03 -11.48
CA THR A 44 19.77 6.63 -10.62
C THR A 44 19.29 6.53 -9.17
N TYR A 45 20.05 5.82 -8.36
CA TYR A 45 19.82 5.81 -6.91
C TYR A 45 20.42 7.09 -6.30
N ILE A 46 19.64 7.73 -5.45
CA ILE A 46 20.09 8.87 -4.64
C ILE A 46 19.69 8.59 -3.19
N TYR A 47 20.68 8.57 -2.28
CA TYR A 47 20.37 8.47 -0.85
C TYR A 47 19.48 9.64 -0.43
N CYS A 48 18.31 9.34 0.09
CA CYS A 48 17.33 10.33 0.49
C CYS A 48 16.57 9.90 1.74
N ASP A 49 16.83 10.59 2.85
CA ASP A 49 15.99 10.50 4.04
C ASP A 49 14.93 11.61 3.98
N VAL A 50 13.68 11.22 3.69
CA VAL A 50 12.57 12.18 3.52
C VAL A 50 12.27 13.00 4.77
N ARG A 51 12.79 12.62 5.94
CA ARG A 51 12.71 13.42 7.18
C ARG A 51 13.56 14.69 7.11
N LYS A 52 14.41 14.84 6.09
CA LYS A 52 15.29 15.96 5.85
C LYS A 52 14.91 16.67 4.54
N PRO A 53 15.25 17.96 4.38
CA PRO A 53 15.06 18.64 3.11
C PRO A 53 15.71 17.88 1.94
N ILE A 54 14.96 17.73 0.84
CA ILE A 54 15.44 17.00 -0.34
C ILE A 54 16.22 17.96 -1.23
N HIS A 55 17.47 17.62 -1.50
CA HIS A 55 18.35 18.35 -2.41
C HIS A 55 18.86 17.39 -3.47
N LEU A 56 18.81 17.84 -4.73
CA LEU A 56 19.39 17.11 -5.85
C LEU A 56 20.51 17.96 -6.42
N GLU A 57 21.67 17.36 -6.61
CA GLU A 57 22.81 17.94 -7.29
C GLU A 57 22.83 17.42 -8.74
N GLU A 58 23.16 18.30 -9.68
CA GLU A 58 23.35 17.96 -11.11
C GLU A 58 22.15 17.28 -11.80
N VAL A 59 20.93 17.45 -11.28
CA VAL A 59 19.71 16.91 -11.88
C VAL A 59 18.90 18.04 -12.51
N THR A 60 18.64 17.93 -13.80
CA THR A 60 17.72 18.83 -14.50
C THR A 60 16.30 18.41 -14.21
N VAL A 61 15.55 19.26 -13.52
CA VAL A 61 14.14 19.03 -13.18
C VAL A 61 13.28 19.97 -14.01
N THR A 62 12.18 19.47 -14.53
CA THR A 62 11.20 20.21 -15.33
C THR A 62 9.81 20.14 -14.73
N GLU A 63 8.91 21.03 -15.13
CA GLU A 63 7.50 21.03 -14.68
C GLU A 63 6.73 19.78 -15.09
N ASP A 64 7.19 19.10 -16.16
CA ASP A 64 6.60 17.87 -16.67
C ASP A 64 7.02 16.61 -15.87
N ASP A 65 7.95 16.76 -14.96
CA ASP A 65 8.41 15.65 -14.15
C ASP A 65 7.34 15.24 -13.09
N VAL A 66 7.47 14.02 -12.58
CA VAL A 66 6.48 13.44 -11.68
C VAL A 66 7.14 12.95 -10.41
N ILE A 67 6.49 13.19 -9.26
CA ILE A 67 6.88 12.60 -7.99
C ILE A 67 5.89 11.50 -7.63
N PHE A 68 6.42 10.29 -7.36
CA PHE A 68 5.70 9.23 -6.66
C PHE A 68 6.19 9.17 -5.22
N ASN A 69 5.31 9.50 -4.28
CA ASN A 69 5.67 9.51 -2.86
C ASN A 69 5.20 8.22 -2.17
N PHE A 70 6.13 7.27 -2.00
CA PHE A 70 5.92 5.98 -1.33
C PHE A 70 6.65 5.87 0.00
N ALA A 71 7.58 6.79 0.29
CA ALA A 71 8.35 6.75 1.52
C ALA A 71 7.44 6.83 2.76
N ALA A 72 7.46 5.80 3.59
CA ALA A 72 6.65 5.74 4.79
C ALA A 72 7.10 4.66 5.77
N VAL A 73 6.93 4.92 7.04
CA VAL A 73 6.85 3.89 8.08
C VAL A 73 5.42 3.35 8.09
N HIS A 74 5.24 2.03 7.84
CA HIS A 74 3.90 1.45 7.65
C HIS A 74 3.58 0.21 8.49
N ARG A 75 4.58 -0.51 9.03
CA ARG A 75 4.36 -1.72 9.84
C ARG A 75 3.74 -1.36 11.17
N THR A 76 2.59 -1.95 11.51
CA THR A 76 1.86 -1.73 12.76
C THR A 76 1.45 -3.08 13.37
N PRO A 77 1.84 -3.40 14.63
CA PRO A 77 2.87 -2.71 15.43
C PRO A 77 4.28 -2.97 14.90
N GLY A 78 5.25 -2.18 15.33
CA GLY A 78 6.67 -2.39 14.99
C GLY A 78 7.54 -1.15 15.11
N HIS A 79 6.91 0.00 15.28
CA HIS A 79 7.57 1.30 15.41
C HIS A 79 6.96 2.08 16.57
N SER A 80 7.70 3.06 17.10
CA SER A 80 7.15 4.03 18.05
C SER A 80 6.18 4.98 17.34
N ASP A 81 5.24 5.56 18.09
CA ASP A 81 4.28 6.52 17.54
C ASP A 81 4.99 7.71 16.86
N HIS A 82 6.11 8.14 17.44
CA HIS A 82 6.95 9.23 16.94
C HIS A 82 7.51 8.94 15.55
N GLU A 83 7.99 7.71 15.30
CA GLU A 83 8.55 7.34 13.99
C GLU A 83 7.54 7.46 12.85
N TYR A 84 6.24 7.15 13.11
CA TYR A 84 5.20 7.35 12.10
C TYR A 84 5.00 8.83 11.78
N PHE A 85 4.99 9.70 12.80
CA PHE A 85 4.80 11.13 12.59
C PHE A 85 6.03 11.77 11.94
N GLU A 86 7.21 11.45 12.43
CA GLU A 86 8.46 11.99 11.92
C GLU A 86 8.68 11.60 10.44
N THR A 87 8.47 10.34 10.07
CA THR A 87 8.70 9.91 8.70
C THR A 87 7.58 10.32 7.77
N ASN A 88 6.32 10.08 8.15
CA ASN A 88 5.21 10.24 7.21
C ASN A 88 4.76 11.69 7.08
N ILE A 89 4.86 12.50 8.15
CA ILE A 89 4.41 13.90 8.14
C ILE A 89 5.54 14.79 7.63
N LEU A 90 6.72 14.77 8.25
CA LEU A 90 7.86 15.57 7.77
C LEU A 90 8.26 15.14 6.35
N GLY A 91 8.16 13.84 6.04
CA GLY A 91 8.38 13.34 4.68
C GLY A 91 7.42 13.97 3.67
N ALA A 92 6.13 14.11 4.01
CA ALA A 92 5.17 14.80 3.14
C ALA A 92 5.50 16.29 2.97
N GLU A 93 5.89 16.98 4.04
CA GLU A 93 6.32 18.38 3.99
C GLU A 93 7.56 18.56 3.11
N ASN A 94 8.59 17.73 3.29
CA ASN A 94 9.81 17.80 2.51
C ASN A 94 9.61 17.45 1.03
N VAL A 95 8.75 16.47 0.73
CA VAL A 95 8.41 16.11 -0.66
C VAL A 95 7.63 17.24 -1.34
N THR A 96 6.67 17.86 -0.67
CA THR A 96 5.92 18.98 -1.24
C THR A 96 6.80 20.24 -1.38
N ALA A 97 7.70 20.51 -0.43
CA ALA A 97 8.69 21.57 -0.54
C ALA A 97 9.68 21.32 -1.70
N PHE A 98 10.10 20.07 -1.91
CA PHE A 98 10.90 19.68 -3.07
C PHE A 98 10.16 19.96 -4.38
N ALA A 99 8.88 19.57 -4.49
CA ALA A 99 8.06 19.87 -5.65
C ALA A 99 7.93 21.38 -5.91
N GLU A 100 7.73 22.19 -4.86
CA GLU A 100 7.66 23.66 -4.97
C GLU A 100 8.99 24.25 -5.44
N LYS A 101 10.09 23.83 -4.83
CA LYS A 101 11.43 24.35 -5.15
C LYS A 101 11.83 24.13 -6.61
N TYR A 102 11.47 22.97 -7.17
CA TYR A 102 11.86 22.59 -8.54
C TYR A 102 10.73 22.79 -9.57
N GLY A 103 9.57 23.32 -9.17
CA GLY A 103 8.46 23.61 -10.07
C GLY A 103 7.72 22.36 -10.58
N ILE A 104 7.88 21.20 -9.92
CA ILE A 104 7.18 19.97 -10.30
C ILE A 104 5.70 20.13 -10.00
N ARG A 105 4.85 19.81 -10.98
CA ARG A 105 3.42 20.05 -10.92
C ARG A 105 2.58 18.79 -10.63
N ARG A 106 3.19 17.61 -10.65
CA ARG A 106 2.47 16.33 -10.56
C ARG A 106 3.00 15.45 -9.41
N ILE A 107 2.10 15.12 -8.48
CA ILE A 107 2.40 14.20 -7.37
C ILE A 107 1.37 13.08 -7.34
N VAL A 108 1.84 11.83 -7.26
CA VAL A 108 1.06 10.65 -6.91
C VAL A 108 1.48 10.23 -5.51
N PHE A 109 0.56 10.31 -4.56
CA PHE A 109 0.80 9.99 -3.16
C PHE A 109 0.13 8.68 -2.75
N THR A 110 0.90 7.75 -2.23
CA THR A 110 0.36 6.53 -1.63
C THR A 110 0.04 6.74 -0.16
N SER A 111 -1.25 6.90 0.10
CA SER A 111 -1.84 6.87 1.43
C SER A 111 -2.14 5.41 1.87
N SER A 112 -3.26 5.17 2.50
CA SER A 112 -3.72 3.86 2.98
C SER A 112 -5.22 3.92 3.27
N ILE A 113 -5.87 2.77 3.43
CA ILE A 113 -7.21 2.68 4.03
C ILE A 113 -7.19 2.92 5.55
N ALA A 114 -6.02 2.96 6.19
CA ALA A 114 -5.87 3.18 7.64
C ALA A 114 -6.49 4.50 8.16
N PRO A 115 -6.54 5.61 7.42
CA PRO A 115 -7.31 6.80 7.78
C PRO A 115 -8.78 6.57 8.11
N TYR A 116 -9.42 5.55 7.55
CA TYR A 116 -10.82 5.25 7.88
C TYR A 116 -11.01 4.64 9.27
N GLY A 117 -9.96 4.14 9.91
CA GLY A 117 -10.04 3.43 11.19
C GLY A 117 -10.73 2.08 11.07
N ALA A 118 -11.64 1.77 11.99
CA ALA A 118 -12.44 0.54 11.92
C ALA A 118 -13.42 0.59 10.74
N ALA A 119 -13.48 -0.49 9.95
CA ALA A 119 -14.25 -0.54 8.71
C ALA A 119 -15.10 -1.83 8.60
N GLU A 120 -15.90 -2.14 9.64
CA GLU A 120 -16.95 -3.16 9.51
C GLU A 120 -18.04 -2.69 8.53
N ASN A 121 -18.48 -1.45 8.65
CA ASN A 121 -19.38 -0.83 7.67
C ASN A 121 -18.57 -0.34 6.47
N LEU A 122 -19.21 -0.37 5.30
CA LEU A 122 -18.62 0.09 4.05
C LEU A 122 -18.08 1.53 4.19
N LYS A 123 -16.86 1.75 3.68
CA LYS A 123 -16.20 3.06 3.60
C LYS A 123 -15.96 3.41 2.14
N GLU A 124 -16.37 4.60 1.79
CA GLU A 124 -16.16 5.22 0.48
C GLU A 124 -15.21 6.42 0.60
N GLU A 125 -14.74 6.98 -0.48
CA GLU A 125 -13.85 8.14 -0.49
C GLU A 125 -14.43 9.37 0.22
N ILE A 126 -15.75 9.52 0.20
CA ILE A 126 -16.49 10.59 0.88
C ILE A 126 -16.68 10.34 2.39
N THR A 127 -16.39 9.12 2.86
CA THR A 127 -16.53 8.80 4.30
C THR A 127 -15.52 9.61 5.09
N VAL A 128 -16.00 10.29 6.14
CA VAL A 128 -15.13 11.05 7.05
C VAL A 128 -14.10 10.12 7.69
N PRO A 129 -12.81 10.39 7.53
CA PRO A 129 -11.75 9.58 8.14
C PRO A 129 -11.79 9.66 9.67
N THR A 130 -11.68 8.52 10.34
CA THR A 130 -11.64 8.40 11.80
C THR A 130 -10.50 7.48 12.23
N PRO A 131 -9.22 7.85 11.94
CA PRO A 131 -8.09 7.01 12.21
C PRO A 131 -7.94 6.73 13.71
N ASN A 132 -7.63 5.48 14.05
CA ASN A 132 -7.47 5.01 15.43
C ASN A 132 -6.06 4.43 15.70
N THR A 133 -5.11 4.70 14.80
CA THR A 133 -3.71 4.29 14.95
C THR A 133 -2.79 5.45 14.55
N PRO A 134 -1.57 5.54 15.14
CA PRO A 134 -0.58 6.56 14.76
C PRO A 134 -0.27 6.53 13.25
N TYR A 135 -0.20 5.35 12.67
CA TYR A 135 -0.04 5.19 11.22
C TYR A 135 -1.21 5.82 10.43
N GLY A 136 -2.45 5.50 10.80
CA GLY A 136 -3.63 6.06 10.11
C GLY A 136 -3.71 7.58 10.25
N ILE A 137 -3.38 8.12 11.45
CA ILE A 137 -3.31 9.56 11.71
C ILE A 137 -2.24 10.20 10.84
N SER A 138 -1.00 9.65 10.81
CA SER A 138 0.11 10.22 10.05
C SER A 138 -0.17 10.24 8.53
N LYS A 139 -0.81 9.18 8.00
CA LYS A 139 -1.22 9.16 6.58
C LYS A 139 -2.30 10.18 6.26
N LEU A 140 -3.28 10.37 7.15
CA LEU A 140 -4.32 11.41 6.97
C LEU A 140 -3.71 12.81 6.98
N VAL A 141 -2.78 13.10 7.90
CA VAL A 141 -2.08 14.39 7.94
C VAL A 141 -1.27 14.60 6.67
N ALA A 142 -0.54 13.58 6.21
CA ALA A 142 0.20 13.63 4.95
C ALA A 142 -0.71 13.91 3.74
N GLU A 143 -1.92 13.31 3.67
CA GLU A 143 -2.91 13.65 2.63
C GLU A 143 -3.26 15.15 2.65
N LYS A 144 -3.44 15.74 3.85
CA LYS A 144 -3.76 17.16 3.98
C LYS A 144 -2.60 18.05 3.54
N ILE A 145 -1.36 17.70 3.86
CA ILE A 145 -0.16 18.42 3.42
C ILE A 145 -0.09 18.46 1.89
N HIS A 146 -0.25 17.31 1.23
CA HIS A 146 -0.28 17.24 -0.23
C HIS A 146 -1.46 18.02 -0.84
N THR A 147 -2.64 17.97 -0.21
CA THR A 147 -3.81 18.75 -0.64
C THR A 147 -3.56 20.26 -0.55
N ILE A 148 -2.91 20.72 0.53
CA ILE A 148 -2.52 22.12 0.69
C ILE A 148 -1.50 22.53 -0.39
N TRP A 149 -0.53 21.65 -0.68
CA TRP A 149 0.42 21.90 -1.78
C TRP A 149 -0.31 22.10 -3.11
N GLN A 150 -1.27 21.24 -3.44
CA GLN A 150 -2.05 21.36 -4.67
C GLN A 150 -2.88 22.65 -4.69
N ALA A 151 -3.54 23.00 -3.57
CA ALA A 151 -4.40 24.18 -3.46
C ALA A 151 -3.65 25.51 -3.64
N LYS A 152 -2.34 25.57 -3.33
CA LYS A 152 -1.52 26.78 -3.55
C LYS A 152 -1.39 27.18 -5.03
N ASN A 153 -1.55 26.25 -5.96
CA ASN A 153 -1.59 26.49 -7.41
C ASN A 153 -2.50 25.46 -8.08
N SER A 154 -3.79 25.58 -7.80
CA SER A 154 -4.81 24.58 -8.16
C SER A 154 -5.06 24.45 -9.66
N SER A 155 -4.71 25.45 -10.47
CA SER A 155 -4.86 25.43 -11.92
C SER A 155 -3.77 24.62 -12.65
N GLU A 156 -2.60 24.45 -12.02
CA GLU A 156 -1.44 23.81 -12.65
C GLU A 156 -1.02 22.52 -11.96
N ARG A 157 -1.26 22.39 -10.63
CA ARG A 157 -0.85 21.25 -9.86
C ARG A 157 -1.87 20.11 -9.89
N GLN A 158 -1.40 18.92 -10.11
CA GLN A 158 -2.18 17.68 -10.12
C GLN A 158 -1.75 16.80 -8.94
N LEU A 159 -2.72 16.36 -8.16
CA LEU A 159 -2.50 15.46 -7.03
C LEU A 159 -3.42 14.24 -7.12
N THR A 160 -2.83 13.08 -7.27
CA THR A 160 -3.55 11.80 -7.14
C THR A 160 -3.19 11.16 -5.80
N ILE A 161 -4.17 10.94 -4.94
CA ILE A 161 -4.04 10.22 -3.68
C ILE A 161 -4.66 8.83 -3.85
N VAL A 162 -3.89 7.80 -3.61
CA VAL A 162 -4.40 6.42 -3.57
C VAL A 162 -4.43 5.91 -2.14
N ARG A 163 -5.54 5.31 -1.73
CA ARG A 163 -5.73 4.60 -0.46
C ARG A 163 -5.80 3.10 -0.71
N PRO A 164 -4.67 2.41 -0.87
CA PRO A 164 -4.70 0.98 -1.11
C PRO A 164 -5.19 0.21 0.12
N GLY A 165 -5.93 -0.88 -0.13
CA GLY A 165 -6.13 -1.96 0.81
C GLY A 165 -4.83 -2.71 1.07
N VAL A 166 -4.91 -3.98 1.45
CA VAL A 166 -3.71 -4.81 1.58
C VAL A 166 -3.12 -5.04 0.19
N VAL A 167 -1.94 -4.47 -0.06
CA VAL A 167 -1.22 -4.68 -1.33
C VAL A 167 -0.49 -6.02 -1.27
N PHE A 168 -0.70 -6.87 -2.27
CA PHE A 168 -0.06 -8.18 -2.36
C PHE A 168 0.62 -8.39 -3.71
N GLY A 169 1.57 -9.32 -3.78
CA GLY A 169 2.35 -9.66 -4.97
C GLY A 169 3.77 -10.06 -4.62
N LYS A 170 4.60 -10.32 -5.63
CA LYS A 170 6.00 -10.73 -5.45
C LYS A 170 6.80 -9.70 -4.65
N GLY A 171 7.45 -10.16 -3.57
CA GLY A 171 8.20 -9.30 -2.65
C GLY A 171 7.38 -8.76 -1.46
N GLU A 172 6.10 -9.13 -1.37
CA GLU A 172 5.27 -8.80 -0.20
C GLU A 172 5.74 -9.61 1.02
N ASN A 173 6.07 -8.93 2.11
CA ASN A 173 6.48 -9.56 3.38
C ASN A 173 5.43 -9.35 4.49
N GLY A 174 4.18 -9.21 4.11
CA GLY A 174 3.09 -8.80 4.97
C GLY A 174 2.03 -9.88 5.24
N ASN A 175 0.77 -9.49 5.04
CA ASN A 175 -0.38 -10.28 5.49
C ASN A 175 -0.67 -11.48 4.60
N PHE A 176 -0.56 -11.33 3.28
CA PHE A 176 -0.86 -12.40 2.32
C PHE A 176 0.22 -13.47 2.32
N THR A 177 1.48 -13.08 2.35
CA THR A 177 2.61 -14.01 2.50
C THR A 177 2.51 -14.80 3.80
N ARG A 178 2.21 -14.14 4.93
CA ARG A 178 2.01 -14.83 6.22
C ARG A 178 0.81 -15.77 6.22
N LEU A 179 -0.27 -15.37 5.57
CA LEU A 179 -1.45 -16.23 5.41
C LEU A 179 -1.09 -17.50 4.63
N TYR A 180 -0.42 -17.35 3.48
CA TYR A 180 0.02 -18.47 2.67
C TYR A 180 0.91 -19.46 3.45
N TRP A 181 1.94 -18.95 4.14
CA TRP A 181 2.82 -19.80 4.95
C TRP A 181 2.11 -20.42 6.14
N GLY A 182 1.13 -19.72 6.72
CA GLY A 182 0.25 -20.28 7.75
C GLY A 182 -0.58 -21.45 7.24
N LEU A 183 -1.17 -21.32 6.04
CA LEU A 183 -1.91 -22.38 5.36
C LEU A 183 -1.00 -23.55 5.01
N ARG A 184 0.12 -23.31 4.35
CA ARG A 184 1.09 -24.33 3.97
C ARG A 184 1.60 -25.13 5.16
N GLY A 185 1.89 -24.46 6.26
CA GLY A 185 2.36 -25.04 7.52
C GLY A 185 1.26 -25.60 8.41
N ARG A 186 -0.02 -25.59 8.01
CA ARG A 186 -1.19 -26.03 8.81
C ARG A 186 -1.32 -25.29 10.15
N LYS A 187 -0.86 -24.04 10.20
CA LYS A 187 -0.89 -23.17 11.40
C LYS A 187 -1.97 -22.09 11.30
N PHE A 188 -2.61 -21.94 10.14
CA PHE A 188 -3.67 -20.96 9.97
C PHE A 188 -4.99 -21.51 10.56
N MET A 189 -5.72 -20.61 11.21
CA MET A 189 -7.08 -20.83 11.70
C MET A 189 -7.91 -19.58 11.48
N TYR A 190 -9.21 -19.73 11.23
CA TYR A 190 -10.09 -18.57 11.14
C TYR A 190 -10.40 -18.04 12.55
N PRO A 191 -10.01 -16.79 12.87
CA PRO A 191 -10.27 -16.21 14.18
C PRO A 191 -11.71 -15.66 14.23
N GLY A 192 -12.58 -16.33 14.95
CA GLY A 192 -13.94 -15.92 15.27
C GLY A 192 -14.96 -16.07 14.13
N ARG A 193 -14.58 -15.74 12.90
CA ARG A 193 -15.48 -15.76 11.73
C ARG A 193 -14.69 -15.96 10.43
N LYS A 194 -15.36 -16.39 9.36
CA LYS A 194 -14.77 -16.60 8.05
C LYS A 194 -15.15 -15.53 7.03
N ASP A 195 -16.22 -14.81 7.27
CA ASP A 195 -16.80 -13.79 6.42
C ASP A 195 -16.18 -12.40 6.61
N THR A 196 -15.07 -12.29 7.35
CA THR A 196 -14.32 -11.05 7.51
C THR A 196 -13.86 -10.53 6.16
N VAL A 197 -14.36 -9.36 5.76
CA VAL A 197 -14.00 -8.71 4.50
C VAL A 197 -12.60 -8.12 4.61
N LYS A 198 -11.78 -8.31 3.58
CA LYS A 198 -10.41 -7.77 3.48
C LYS A 198 -10.23 -7.05 2.16
N ALA A 199 -10.26 -5.73 2.20
CA ALA A 199 -9.87 -4.91 1.06
C ALA A 199 -8.41 -5.22 0.67
N CYS A 200 -8.20 -5.55 -0.58
CA CYS A 200 -6.87 -5.87 -1.11
C CYS A 200 -6.75 -5.48 -2.58
N ILE A 201 -5.52 -5.29 -3.02
CA ILE A 201 -5.20 -5.00 -4.42
C ILE A 201 -3.87 -5.66 -4.80
N TYR A 202 -3.79 -6.14 -6.04
CA TYR A 202 -2.55 -6.64 -6.59
C TYR A 202 -1.59 -5.50 -6.88
N VAL A 203 -0.31 -5.66 -6.55
CA VAL A 203 0.68 -4.58 -6.69
C VAL A 203 0.81 -4.11 -8.13
N LYS A 204 0.78 -5.03 -9.12
CA LYS A 204 0.85 -4.66 -10.54
C LYS A 204 -0.38 -3.84 -10.95
N GLU A 205 -1.59 -4.17 -10.47
CA GLU A 205 -2.79 -3.36 -10.70
C GLU A 205 -2.67 -1.96 -10.06
N LEU A 206 -2.16 -1.89 -8.84
CA LEU A 206 -2.00 -0.61 -8.14
C LEU A 206 -1.07 0.33 -8.93
N VAL A 207 0.09 -0.14 -9.38
CA VAL A 207 1.03 0.71 -10.13
C VAL A 207 0.52 1.02 -11.54
N CYS A 208 -0.19 0.09 -12.20
CA CYS A 208 -0.85 0.36 -13.47
C CYS A 208 -1.93 1.44 -13.33
N PHE A 209 -2.75 1.36 -12.27
CA PHE A 209 -3.76 2.37 -11.98
C PHE A 209 -3.15 3.75 -11.70
N MET A 210 -2.06 3.83 -10.95
CA MET A 210 -1.35 5.09 -10.71
C MET A 210 -0.89 5.74 -12.01
N LEU A 211 -0.32 4.97 -12.95
CA LEU A 211 0.08 5.49 -14.26
C LEU A 211 -1.13 5.88 -15.12
N TYR A 212 -2.19 5.08 -15.09
CA TYR A 212 -3.43 5.41 -15.79
C TYR A 212 -3.99 6.76 -15.32
N ARG A 213 -4.04 7.01 -14.00
CA ARG A 213 -4.51 8.31 -13.47
C ARG A 213 -3.57 9.46 -13.80
N LEU A 214 -2.27 9.21 -13.89
CA LEU A 214 -1.31 10.22 -14.32
C LEU A 214 -1.56 10.68 -15.77
N GLU A 215 -1.96 9.76 -16.64
CA GLU A 215 -2.28 10.03 -18.06
C GLU A 215 -3.68 10.62 -18.25
N HIS A 216 -4.63 10.30 -17.35
CA HIS A 216 -6.05 10.68 -17.43
C HIS A 216 -6.49 11.54 -16.24
N HIS A 217 -5.56 12.31 -15.66
CA HIS A 217 -5.85 13.14 -14.50
C HIS A 217 -6.85 14.24 -14.85
N GLU A 218 -7.90 14.35 -14.04
CA GLU A 218 -8.80 15.49 -14.03
C GLU A 218 -8.18 16.63 -13.21
N GLN A 219 -8.79 17.80 -13.24
CA GLN A 219 -8.24 18.93 -12.46
C GLN A 219 -8.40 18.73 -10.95
N GLY A 220 -7.41 19.21 -10.20
CA GLY A 220 -7.46 19.30 -8.75
C GLY A 220 -6.88 18.11 -8.00
N VAL A 221 -7.59 17.67 -6.96
CA VAL A 221 -7.19 16.54 -6.10
C VAL A 221 -8.08 15.36 -6.41
N GLU A 222 -7.45 14.25 -6.79
CA GLU A 222 -8.12 12.97 -6.95
C GLU A 222 -7.80 12.06 -5.76
N LEU A 223 -8.82 11.39 -5.23
CA LEU A 223 -8.70 10.40 -4.16
C LEU A 223 -9.40 9.12 -4.59
N TYR A 224 -8.69 7.99 -4.51
CA TYR A 224 -9.20 6.67 -4.87
C TYR A 224 -8.90 5.63 -3.80
N ASN A 225 -9.91 4.86 -3.41
CA ASN A 225 -9.73 3.62 -2.70
C ASN A 225 -9.26 2.54 -3.69
N CYS A 226 -8.06 2.02 -3.49
CA CYS A 226 -7.51 1.02 -4.39
C CYS A 226 -7.69 -0.38 -3.79
N THR A 227 -8.77 -1.04 -4.22
CA THR A 227 -9.13 -2.40 -3.83
C THR A 227 -9.91 -3.06 -4.96
N PHE A 228 -9.90 -4.39 -5.02
CA PHE A 228 -10.82 -5.13 -5.88
C PHE A 228 -12.28 -4.84 -5.49
N GLU A 229 -13.16 -4.81 -6.47
CA GLU A 229 -14.60 -4.63 -6.29
C GLU A 229 -15.34 -5.80 -6.96
N PRO A 230 -16.17 -6.56 -6.22
CA PRO A 230 -16.38 -6.48 -4.77
C PRO A 230 -15.16 -6.93 -3.96
N ALA A 231 -15.07 -6.45 -2.69
CA ALA A 231 -14.01 -6.88 -1.79
C ALA A 231 -14.20 -8.34 -1.36
N TYR A 232 -13.10 -9.05 -1.10
CA TYR A 232 -13.09 -10.47 -0.78
C TYR A 232 -13.14 -10.75 0.72
N THR A 233 -13.85 -11.83 1.11
CA THR A 233 -13.77 -12.37 2.47
C THR A 233 -12.49 -13.17 2.66
N ILE A 234 -12.07 -13.34 3.92
CA ILE A 234 -10.88 -14.17 4.23
C ILE A 234 -11.09 -15.63 3.79
N GLU A 235 -12.32 -16.15 3.79
CA GLU A 235 -12.63 -17.48 3.27
C GLU A 235 -12.40 -17.57 1.76
N GLN A 236 -12.87 -16.58 0.99
CA GLN A 236 -12.64 -16.51 -0.45
C GLN A 236 -11.15 -16.39 -0.79
N ILE A 237 -10.40 -15.55 -0.05
CA ILE A 237 -8.95 -15.41 -0.21
C ILE A 237 -8.24 -16.76 0.01
N VAL A 238 -8.58 -17.47 1.10
CA VAL A 238 -8.01 -18.79 1.42
C VAL A 238 -8.37 -19.81 0.35
N ALA A 239 -9.63 -19.82 -0.12
CA ALA A 239 -10.09 -20.73 -1.16
C ALA A 239 -9.31 -20.50 -2.47
N THR A 240 -9.14 -19.24 -2.88
CA THR A 240 -8.37 -18.89 -4.09
C THR A 240 -6.90 -19.29 -3.96
N MET A 241 -6.27 -18.99 -2.81
CA MET A 241 -4.88 -19.41 -2.57
C MET A 241 -4.72 -20.94 -2.65
N ASN A 242 -5.61 -21.68 -2.03
CA ASN A 242 -5.60 -23.15 -2.11
C ASN A 242 -5.77 -23.66 -3.54
N LYS A 243 -6.72 -23.10 -4.29
CA LYS A 243 -7.02 -23.48 -5.67
C LYS A 243 -5.80 -23.27 -6.57
N VAL A 244 -5.22 -22.07 -6.52
CA VAL A 244 -4.12 -21.68 -7.39
C VAL A 244 -2.82 -22.41 -7.03
N THR A 245 -2.52 -22.57 -5.75
CA THR A 245 -1.24 -23.18 -5.32
C THR A 245 -1.32 -24.69 -5.11
N GLY A 246 -2.48 -25.29 -5.28
CA GLY A 246 -2.68 -26.74 -5.08
C GLY A 246 -2.53 -27.22 -3.63
N LEU A 247 -2.54 -26.30 -2.64
CA LEU A 247 -2.30 -26.66 -1.24
C LEU A 247 -3.37 -27.56 -0.63
N ASN A 248 -4.63 -27.44 -1.07
CA ASN A 248 -5.79 -28.19 -0.55
C ASN A 248 -5.84 -28.26 0.98
N ARG A 249 -5.63 -27.13 1.65
CA ARG A 249 -5.59 -27.02 3.10
C ARG A 249 -6.91 -26.53 3.66
N THR A 250 -7.46 -27.28 4.61
CA THR A 250 -8.59 -26.83 5.44
C THR A 250 -8.05 -26.13 6.68
N ALA A 251 -8.75 -25.09 7.12
CA ALA A 251 -8.42 -24.36 8.35
C ALA A 251 -9.61 -24.40 9.31
N PRO A 252 -9.41 -24.70 10.60
CA PRO A 252 -10.48 -24.69 11.58
C PRO A 252 -10.94 -23.28 11.89
N LEU A 253 -12.22 -23.13 12.21
CA LEU A 253 -12.76 -21.93 12.83
C LEU A 253 -12.61 -22.03 14.35
N ILE A 254 -11.92 -21.09 14.96
CA ILE A 254 -11.82 -21.00 16.42
C ILE A 254 -12.73 -19.87 16.89
N PRO A 255 -13.76 -20.14 17.67
CA PRO A 255 -14.67 -19.11 18.18
C PRO A 255 -13.95 -18.01 18.98
N ALA A 256 -14.40 -16.76 18.85
CA ALA A 256 -13.78 -15.61 19.50
C ALA A 256 -13.71 -15.75 21.03
N TRP A 257 -14.72 -16.38 21.64
CA TRP A 257 -14.77 -16.59 23.09
C TRP A 257 -13.68 -17.56 23.62
N ILE A 258 -13.12 -18.41 22.76
CA ILE A 258 -11.96 -19.25 23.08
C ILE A 258 -10.65 -18.48 22.82
N LEU A 259 -10.57 -17.80 21.67
CA LEU A 259 -9.35 -17.10 21.25
C LEU A 259 -8.99 -15.91 22.13
N MET A 260 -9.98 -15.14 22.59
CA MET A 260 -9.71 -13.91 23.34
C MET A 260 -9.07 -14.19 24.72
N PRO A 261 -9.60 -15.12 25.55
CA PRO A 261 -8.94 -15.50 26.80
C PRO A 261 -7.55 -16.12 26.55
N ALA A 262 -7.43 -17.02 25.57
CA ALA A 262 -6.15 -17.65 25.23
C ALA A 262 -5.09 -16.60 24.82
N ALA A 263 -5.47 -15.61 24.00
CA ALA A 263 -4.58 -14.52 23.61
C ALA A 263 -4.18 -13.64 24.81
N ALA A 264 -5.06 -13.44 25.78
CA ALA A 264 -4.76 -12.69 26.99
C ALA A 264 -3.71 -13.43 27.85
N VAL A 265 -3.90 -14.72 28.08
CA VAL A 265 -2.94 -15.56 28.85
C VAL A 265 -1.57 -15.60 28.15
N ILE A 266 -1.54 -15.88 26.84
CA ILE A 266 -0.31 -15.93 26.06
C ILE A 266 0.42 -14.58 26.07
N GLY A 267 -0.35 -13.48 25.94
CA GLY A 267 0.19 -12.12 26.01
C GLY A 267 0.83 -11.78 27.35
N CYS A 268 0.25 -12.24 28.47
CA CYS A 268 0.80 -12.08 29.82
C CYS A 268 2.09 -12.90 30.06
N LEU A 269 2.23 -14.03 29.37
CA LEU A 269 3.42 -14.89 29.50
C LEU A 269 4.61 -14.43 28.67
N GLY A 270 4.52 -13.28 27.99
CA GLY A 270 5.61 -12.71 27.19
C GLY A 270 6.05 -13.58 26.02
N ALA A 271 5.16 -14.42 25.51
CA ALA A 271 5.51 -15.36 24.44
C ALA A 271 5.97 -14.63 23.16
N PRO A 272 7.07 -15.07 22.54
CA PRO A 272 7.68 -14.39 21.39
C PRO A 272 6.80 -14.40 20.13
N MET A 273 5.66 -15.08 20.14
CA MET A 273 4.75 -15.17 19.00
C MET A 273 3.85 -13.95 18.78
N GLY A 274 3.91 -12.93 19.65
CA GLY A 274 3.15 -11.68 19.49
C GLY A 274 1.63 -11.88 19.41
N ILE A 275 1.09 -12.96 19.99
CA ILE A 275 -0.34 -13.20 20.10
C ILE A 275 -0.85 -12.39 21.28
N CYS A 276 -1.66 -11.38 20.99
CA CYS A 276 -2.31 -10.58 22.02
C CYS A 276 -3.76 -10.28 21.61
N PRO A 277 -4.65 -9.93 22.55
CA PRO A 277 -6.07 -9.64 22.26
C PRO A 277 -6.28 -8.57 21.18
N ALA A 278 -5.43 -7.53 21.14
CA ALA A 278 -5.51 -6.47 20.14
C ALA A 278 -5.25 -7.01 18.72
N ARG A 279 -4.27 -7.91 18.56
CA ARG A 279 -4.00 -8.56 17.27
C ARG A 279 -5.14 -9.48 16.83
N VAL A 280 -5.70 -10.26 17.75
CA VAL A 280 -6.84 -11.14 17.45
C VAL A 280 -8.04 -10.30 17.01
N ARG A 281 -8.37 -9.21 17.72
CA ARG A 281 -9.44 -8.28 17.30
C ARG A 281 -9.18 -7.71 15.90
N LYS A 282 -7.95 -7.29 15.60
CA LYS A 282 -7.58 -6.77 14.28
C LYS A 282 -7.78 -7.81 13.17
N LEU A 283 -7.50 -9.10 13.44
CA LEU A 283 -7.73 -10.17 12.48
C LEU A 283 -9.22 -10.45 12.25
N MET A 284 -10.04 -10.34 13.31
CA MET A 284 -11.50 -10.51 13.22
C MET A 284 -12.22 -9.32 12.61
N GLY A 285 -11.62 -8.12 12.63
CA GLY A 285 -12.21 -6.89 12.09
C GLY A 285 -12.17 -6.87 10.56
N SER A 286 -13.26 -6.42 9.93
CA SER A 286 -13.29 -6.19 8.49
C SER A 286 -12.57 -4.92 8.10
N THR A 287 -12.09 -4.90 6.86
CA THR A 287 -11.69 -3.69 6.12
C THR A 287 -12.59 -3.58 4.90
N ASN A 288 -13.86 -3.22 5.17
CA ASN A 288 -14.90 -3.14 4.15
C ASN A 288 -14.81 -1.78 3.44
N ILE A 289 -14.03 -1.73 2.38
CA ILE A 289 -13.72 -0.52 1.61
C ILE A 289 -14.26 -0.67 0.20
N CYS A 290 -15.00 0.33 -0.26
CA CYS A 290 -15.57 0.39 -1.60
C CYS A 290 -14.50 0.75 -2.63
N GLY A 291 -14.30 -0.10 -3.63
CA GLY A 291 -13.42 0.13 -4.78
C GLY A 291 -14.16 0.68 -6.00
N LYS A 292 -15.44 0.99 -5.87
CA LYS A 292 -16.32 1.34 -6.99
C LYS A 292 -15.82 2.55 -7.78
N LYS A 293 -15.33 3.60 -7.12
CA LYS A 293 -14.80 4.78 -7.79
C LYS A 293 -13.61 4.46 -8.71
N LEU A 294 -12.73 3.54 -8.29
CA LEU A 294 -11.66 3.05 -9.16
C LEU A 294 -12.23 2.26 -10.33
N ALA A 295 -13.16 1.34 -10.09
CA ALA A 295 -13.78 0.54 -11.15
C ALA A 295 -14.54 1.41 -12.17
N ASP A 296 -15.21 2.46 -11.71
CA ASP A 296 -15.97 3.39 -12.57
C ASP A 296 -15.08 4.46 -13.24
N SER A 297 -13.77 4.53 -12.95
CA SER A 297 -12.86 5.56 -13.46
C SER A 297 -12.45 5.41 -14.93
N GLY A 298 -12.94 4.37 -15.61
CA GLY A 298 -12.50 3.98 -16.94
C GLY A 298 -11.24 3.10 -16.96
N TYR A 299 -10.66 2.82 -15.80
CA TYR A 299 -9.56 1.86 -15.68
C TYR A 299 -10.09 0.43 -15.77
N HIS A 300 -9.48 -0.37 -16.63
CA HIS A 300 -9.80 -1.79 -16.75
C HIS A 300 -8.73 -2.63 -16.04
N PHE A 301 -9.14 -3.40 -15.04
CA PHE A 301 -8.25 -4.34 -14.38
C PHE A 301 -7.71 -5.37 -15.38
N HIS A 302 -6.40 -5.60 -15.33
CA HIS A 302 -5.71 -6.58 -16.16
C HIS A 302 -5.83 -8.00 -15.58
N TYR A 303 -6.08 -8.09 -14.27
CA TYR A 303 -6.17 -9.34 -13.52
C TYR A 303 -7.44 -9.36 -12.66
N THR A 304 -8.19 -10.44 -12.72
CA THR A 304 -9.10 -10.84 -11.65
C THR A 304 -8.29 -11.21 -10.40
N PHE A 305 -8.93 -11.32 -9.25
CA PHE A 305 -8.22 -11.71 -8.02
C PHE A 305 -7.53 -13.08 -8.15
N GLU A 306 -8.17 -14.04 -8.81
CA GLU A 306 -7.60 -15.38 -9.03
C GLU A 306 -6.38 -15.32 -9.95
N GLU A 307 -6.46 -14.59 -11.06
CA GLU A 307 -5.35 -14.37 -11.99
C GLU A 307 -4.20 -13.63 -11.32
N ALA A 308 -4.47 -12.67 -10.45
CA ALA A 308 -3.45 -11.96 -9.68
C ALA A 308 -2.68 -12.90 -8.72
N ILE A 309 -3.38 -13.82 -8.04
CA ILE A 309 -2.72 -14.84 -7.21
C ILE A 309 -1.93 -15.83 -8.09
N ALA A 310 -2.44 -16.19 -9.27
CA ALA A 310 -1.76 -17.09 -10.20
C ALA A 310 -0.50 -16.45 -10.78
N ASP A 311 -0.57 -15.19 -11.16
CA ASP A 311 0.58 -14.43 -11.67
C ASP A 311 1.65 -14.26 -10.59
N TRP A 312 1.25 -13.93 -9.35
CA TRP A 312 2.17 -13.90 -8.21
C TRP A 312 2.84 -15.26 -7.95
N PHE A 313 2.09 -16.36 -8.06
CA PHE A 313 2.63 -17.71 -7.90
C PHE A 313 3.64 -18.03 -9.00
N LYS A 314 3.32 -17.66 -10.25
CA LYS A 314 4.21 -17.78 -11.41
C LYS A 314 5.49 -16.96 -11.25
N ASP A 315 5.40 -15.73 -10.73
CA ASP A 315 6.55 -14.86 -10.45
C ASP A 315 7.55 -15.47 -9.43
N ASN A 316 7.13 -16.51 -8.69
CA ASN A 316 7.97 -17.31 -7.79
C ASN A 316 8.13 -18.77 -8.29
N ASP A 317 8.21 -18.98 -9.59
CA ASP A 317 8.45 -20.26 -10.26
C ASP A 317 7.43 -21.35 -9.88
N ASN A 318 6.22 -20.97 -9.54
CA ASN A 318 5.13 -21.84 -9.08
C ASN A 318 5.49 -22.67 -7.83
N GLN A 319 6.30 -22.12 -6.93
CA GLN A 319 6.75 -22.83 -5.73
C GLN A 319 6.11 -22.32 -4.45
N TYR A 320 5.89 -21.00 -4.35
CA TYR A 320 5.34 -20.35 -3.17
C TYR A 320 4.82 -18.94 -3.49
N LEU A 321 4.14 -18.33 -2.51
CA LEU A 321 3.78 -16.91 -2.55
C LEU A 321 4.67 -16.12 -1.58
N LYS A 322 5.54 -15.26 -2.12
CA LYS A 322 6.40 -14.36 -1.35
C LYS A 322 6.77 -13.10 -2.13
#